data_b5da2ff56e14999de6ab9ff0fe09918a
#
_entry.id   b5da2ff56e14999de6ab9ff0fe09918a
#
_cell.length_a   1.000
_cell.length_b   1.000
_cell.length_c   1.000
_cell.angle_alpha   90.00
_cell.angle_beta   90.00
_cell.angle_gamma   90.00
#
_symmetry.space_group_name_H-M   'P 1'
#
loop_
_entity.id
_entity.type
_entity.pdbx_description
1 polymer ?
#
loop_
_entity_poly.entity_id
_entity_poly.type
_entity_poly.pdbx_seq_one_letter_code
_entity_poly.pdbx_strand_id
1 'polypeptide(L)'
;ALYPHMTVGDNIGFPLKLSGIEASPRSEQVAEVASALGIGDVLGRRPKQLSGGQRQRVAMGRAIVRRPRLFLMDEPLSNLDSGLRAELRAEISGLVHEMGVTTVYVTHDQAEALTMADRVAIMRKGVLQDVGTPTEVYGRPATLYVAAFLGSPRMNLLEAQVYVHLDRHVAL
;
A
#
# COMPACT_ATOMS: atom_id res chain seq x y z
N ALA A 1 7.51 -9.47 9.56
CA ALA A 1 7.10 -10.82 9.98
C ALA A 1 6.51 -10.79 11.39
N LEU A 2 5.53 -11.66 11.69
CA LEU A 2 4.93 -11.81 13.02
C LEU A 2 5.77 -12.74 13.89
N TYR A 3 5.73 -12.53 15.19
CA TYR A 3 6.32 -13.45 16.17
C TYR A 3 5.43 -14.70 16.32
N PRO A 4 5.87 -15.88 15.89
CA PRO A 4 4.99 -17.05 15.78
C PRO A 4 4.55 -17.64 17.13
N HIS A 5 5.31 -17.38 18.18
CA HIS A 5 5.05 -17.86 19.55
C HIS A 5 4.13 -16.92 20.36
N MET A 6 3.92 -15.69 19.89
CA MET A 6 3.06 -14.69 20.52
C MET A 6 1.62 -14.80 20.00
N THR A 7 0.66 -14.38 20.82
CA THR A 7 -0.72 -14.16 20.37
C THR A 7 -0.81 -12.95 19.41
N VAL A 8 -1.97 -12.74 18.78
CA VAL A 8 -2.25 -11.54 17.99
C VAL A 8 -2.13 -10.29 18.86
N GLY A 9 -2.77 -10.29 20.03
CA GLY A 9 -2.70 -9.17 20.97
C GLY A 9 -1.28 -8.87 21.40
N ASP A 10 -0.48 -9.90 21.70
CA ASP A 10 0.93 -9.72 22.04
C ASP A 10 1.76 -9.18 20.89
N ASN A 11 1.51 -9.66 19.65
CA ASN A 11 2.18 -9.15 18.45
C ASN A 11 1.93 -7.65 18.25
N ILE A 12 0.67 -7.22 18.34
CA ILE A 12 0.28 -5.82 18.22
C ILE A 12 0.86 -4.99 19.37
N GLY A 13 0.73 -5.47 20.61
CA GLY A 13 1.17 -4.75 21.81
C GLY A 13 2.67 -4.76 22.06
N PHE A 14 3.44 -5.60 21.35
CA PHE A 14 4.88 -5.74 21.57
C PHE A 14 5.67 -4.43 21.46
N PRO A 15 5.47 -3.58 20.44
CA PRO A 15 6.16 -2.29 20.36
C PRO A 15 5.87 -1.36 21.54
N LEU A 16 4.64 -1.37 22.06
CA LEU A 16 4.25 -0.59 23.22
C LEU A 16 4.92 -1.09 24.50
N LYS A 17 5.02 -2.43 24.65
CA LYS A 17 5.76 -3.07 25.74
C LYS A 17 7.22 -2.65 25.76
N LEU A 18 7.87 -2.62 24.60
CA LEU A 18 9.27 -2.17 24.47
C LEU A 18 9.43 -0.68 24.81
N SER A 19 8.39 0.13 24.59
CA SER A 19 8.37 1.56 24.96
C SER A 19 8.01 1.80 26.44
N GLY A 20 7.90 0.74 27.26
CA GLY A 20 7.62 0.85 28.70
C GLY A 20 6.17 1.13 29.04
N ILE A 21 5.22 0.99 28.09
CA ILE A 21 3.80 1.22 28.37
C ILE A 21 3.26 0.08 29.24
N GLU A 22 2.61 0.44 30.34
CA GLU A 22 2.00 -0.49 31.30
C GLU A 22 0.91 -1.36 30.67
N ALA A 23 0.55 -2.47 31.33
CA ALA A 23 -0.32 -3.49 30.79
C ALA A 23 -1.74 -2.99 30.47
N SER A 24 -2.34 -2.18 31.35
CA SER A 24 -3.72 -1.68 31.16
C SER A 24 -3.83 -0.75 29.96
N PRO A 25 -3.11 0.39 29.87
CA PRO A 25 -3.19 1.28 28.70
C PRO A 25 -2.72 0.60 27.42
N ARG A 26 -1.81 -0.37 27.50
CA ARG A 26 -1.38 -1.17 26.34
C ARG A 26 -2.51 -2.04 25.81
N SER A 27 -3.27 -2.70 26.69
CA SER A 27 -4.40 -3.55 26.26
C SER A 27 -5.53 -2.73 25.63
N GLU A 28 -5.78 -1.54 26.11
CA GLU A 28 -6.77 -0.61 25.54
C GLU A 28 -6.37 -0.17 24.13
N GLN A 29 -5.11 0.25 23.92
CA GLN A 29 -4.61 0.63 22.60
C GLN A 29 -4.59 -0.55 21.62
N VAL A 30 -4.26 -1.75 22.08
CA VAL A 30 -4.32 -2.96 21.27
C VAL A 30 -5.76 -3.27 20.86
N ALA A 31 -6.73 -3.14 21.76
CA ALA A 31 -8.13 -3.37 21.46
C ALA A 31 -8.70 -2.34 20.46
N GLU A 32 -8.34 -1.06 20.62
CA GLU A 32 -8.69 0.01 19.67
C GLU A 32 -8.21 -0.31 18.25
N VAL A 33 -6.92 -0.63 18.11
CA VAL A 33 -6.32 -0.97 16.82
C VAL A 33 -6.91 -2.26 16.24
N ALA A 34 -7.13 -3.27 17.07
CA ALA A 34 -7.72 -4.53 16.62
C ALA A 34 -9.16 -4.36 16.15
N SER A 35 -9.93 -3.49 16.80
CA SER A 35 -11.28 -3.12 16.37
C SER A 35 -11.27 -2.41 15.02
N ALA A 36 -10.42 -1.41 14.84
CA ALA A 36 -10.28 -0.68 13.58
C ALA A 36 -9.88 -1.58 12.40
N LEU A 37 -9.10 -2.65 12.69
CA LEU A 37 -8.66 -3.62 11.69
C LEU A 37 -9.61 -4.83 11.53
N GLY A 38 -10.72 -4.89 12.26
CA GLY A 38 -11.65 -6.01 12.22
C GLY A 38 -11.04 -7.36 12.65
N ILE A 39 -10.12 -7.36 13.62
CA ILE A 39 -9.41 -8.54 14.13
C ILE A 39 -9.55 -8.72 15.65
N GLY A 40 -10.54 -8.07 16.26
CA GLY A 40 -10.77 -8.14 17.71
C GLY A 40 -11.08 -9.56 18.20
N ASP A 41 -11.81 -10.33 17.40
CA ASP A 41 -12.20 -11.73 17.68
C ASP A 41 -11.04 -12.74 17.68
N VAL A 42 -9.89 -12.36 17.10
CA VAL A 42 -8.71 -13.24 16.98
C VAL A 42 -7.54 -12.85 17.88
N LEU A 43 -7.70 -11.87 18.77
CA LEU A 43 -6.63 -11.37 19.66
C LEU A 43 -5.91 -12.46 20.45
N GLY A 44 -6.64 -13.51 20.88
CA GLY A 44 -6.08 -14.65 21.61
C GLY A 44 -5.41 -15.72 20.73
N ARG A 45 -5.57 -15.65 19.39
CA ARG A 45 -5.01 -16.65 18.47
C ARG A 45 -3.52 -16.39 18.20
N ARG A 46 -2.84 -17.44 17.72
CA ARG A 46 -1.45 -17.33 17.24
C ARG A 46 -1.41 -17.21 15.72
N PRO A 47 -0.34 -16.68 15.11
CA PRO A 47 -0.23 -16.44 13.67
C PRO A 47 -0.52 -17.65 12.78
N LYS A 48 -0.21 -18.87 13.24
CA LYS A 48 -0.48 -20.13 12.52
C LYS A 48 -1.97 -20.45 12.37
N GLN A 49 -2.82 -19.84 13.18
CA GLN A 49 -4.28 -20.07 13.22
C GLN A 49 -5.05 -19.01 12.40
N LEU A 50 -4.34 -18.13 11.70
CA LEU A 50 -4.89 -17.00 10.95
C LEU A 50 -4.89 -17.26 9.46
N SER A 51 -5.86 -16.67 8.75
CA SER A 51 -5.82 -16.55 7.28
C SER A 51 -4.67 -15.62 6.84
N GLY A 52 -4.37 -15.59 5.53
CA GLY A 52 -3.38 -14.66 4.95
C GLY A 52 -3.71 -13.21 5.26
N GLY A 53 -4.95 -12.79 5.01
CA GLY A 53 -5.42 -11.44 5.27
C GLY A 53 -5.39 -11.08 6.76
N GLN A 54 -5.81 -11.99 7.65
CA GLN A 54 -5.71 -11.76 9.09
C GLN A 54 -4.26 -11.56 9.54
N ARG A 55 -3.31 -12.35 9.04
CA ARG A 55 -1.88 -12.14 9.33
C ARG A 55 -1.41 -10.77 8.88
N GLN A 56 -1.85 -10.32 7.70
CA GLN A 56 -1.52 -9.00 7.17
C GLN A 56 -2.06 -7.88 8.07
N ARG A 57 -3.34 -7.95 8.46
CA ARG A 57 -3.96 -6.98 9.38
C ARG A 57 -3.23 -6.93 10.74
N VAL A 58 -2.80 -8.07 11.27
CA VAL A 58 -1.99 -8.12 12.50
C VAL A 58 -0.63 -7.44 12.33
N ALA A 59 0.04 -7.63 11.17
CA ALA A 59 1.30 -6.97 10.87
C ALA A 59 1.13 -5.44 10.78
N MET A 60 0.03 -4.98 10.17
CA MET A 60 -0.37 -3.57 10.14
C MET A 60 -0.64 -3.04 11.54
N GLY A 61 -1.46 -3.74 12.33
CA GLY A 61 -1.78 -3.36 13.71
C GLY A 61 -0.53 -3.16 14.57
N ARG A 62 0.46 -4.03 14.42
CA ARG A 62 1.75 -3.89 15.09
C ARG A 62 2.53 -2.65 14.66
N ALA A 63 2.39 -2.22 13.42
CA ALA A 63 3.08 -1.03 12.91
C ALA A 63 2.37 0.27 13.33
N ILE A 64 1.04 0.29 13.33
CA ILE A 64 0.25 1.50 13.59
C ILE A 64 -0.04 1.76 15.06
N VAL A 65 0.05 0.75 15.94
CA VAL A 65 -0.27 0.87 17.37
C VAL A 65 0.54 1.96 18.09
N ARG A 66 1.71 2.30 17.56
CA ARG A 66 2.56 3.39 18.06
C ARG A 66 2.15 4.79 17.55
N ARG A 67 1.08 4.89 16.76
CA ARG A 67 0.62 6.12 16.11
C ARG A 67 1.79 6.86 15.40
N PRO A 68 2.43 6.24 14.41
CA PRO A 68 3.60 6.80 13.74
C PRO A 68 3.22 8.06 12.95
N ARG A 69 4.15 8.99 12.78
CA ARG A 69 3.99 10.16 11.90
C ARG A 69 4.16 9.83 10.42
N LEU A 70 4.84 8.72 10.11
CA LEU A 70 5.10 8.20 8.78
C LEU A 70 4.95 6.69 8.80
N PHE A 71 4.20 6.14 7.85
CA PHE A 71 4.01 4.71 7.67
C PHE A 71 4.71 4.23 6.39
N LEU A 72 5.56 3.24 6.51
CA LEU A 72 6.30 2.66 5.38
C LEU A 72 5.79 1.24 5.14
N MET A 73 5.23 1.00 3.95
CA MET A 73 4.76 -0.30 3.50
C MET A 73 5.57 -0.75 2.28
N ASP A 74 6.20 -1.90 2.39
CA ASP A 74 6.99 -2.50 1.33
C ASP A 74 6.28 -3.76 0.82
N GLU A 75 5.67 -3.67 -0.37
CA GLU A 75 4.89 -4.72 -1.04
C GLU A 75 3.91 -5.48 -0.13
N PRO A 76 3.05 -4.81 0.64
CA PRO A 76 2.28 -5.47 1.70
C PRO A 76 1.28 -6.50 1.19
N LEU A 77 0.85 -6.44 -0.07
CA LEU A 77 -0.16 -7.34 -0.66
C LEU A 77 0.41 -8.36 -1.64
N SER A 78 1.74 -8.39 -1.85
CA SER A 78 2.40 -9.21 -2.88
C SER A 78 2.15 -10.73 -2.76
N ASN A 79 1.97 -11.23 -1.53
CA ASN A 79 1.82 -12.67 -1.26
C ASN A 79 0.35 -13.12 -1.15
N LEU A 80 -0.60 -12.33 -1.65
CA LEU A 80 -2.04 -12.63 -1.58
C LEU A 80 -2.61 -12.97 -2.96
N ASP A 81 -3.67 -13.77 -2.97
CA ASP A 81 -4.45 -14.00 -4.19
C ASP A 81 -5.17 -12.73 -4.65
N SER A 82 -5.59 -12.69 -5.92
CA SER A 82 -6.14 -11.51 -6.55
C SER A 82 -7.45 -11.01 -5.93
N GLY A 83 -8.30 -11.90 -5.46
CA GLY A 83 -9.59 -11.53 -4.83
C GLY A 83 -9.37 -10.86 -3.48
N LEU A 84 -8.60 -11.52 -2.61
CA LEU A 84 -8.27 -10.99 -1.29
C LEU A 84 -7.43 -9.70 -1.38
N ARG A 85 -6.57 -9.58 -2.40
CA ARG A 85 -5.79 -8.38 -2.66
C ARG A 85 -6.67 -7.18 -2.96
N ALA A 86 -7.70 -7.34 -3.80
CA ALA A 86 -8.65 -6.27 -4.13
C ALA A 86 -9.44 -5.79 -2.91
N GLU A 87 -9.89 -6.72 -2.06
CA GLU A 87 -10.58 -6.41 -0.81
C GLU A 87 -9.68 -5.65 0.17
N LEU A 88 -8.49 -6.18 0.45
CA LEU A 88 -7.55 -5.57 1.38
C LEU A 88 -7.00 -4.23 0.90
N ARG A 89 -6.91 -4.00 -0.41
CA ARG A 89 -6.54 -2.70 -0.99
C ARG A 89 -7.51 -1.61 -0.54
N ALA A 90 -8.81 -1.83 -0.67
CA ALA A 90 -9.84 -0.88 -0.25
C ALA A 90 -9.78 -0.63 1.27
N GLU A 91 -9.62 -1.69 2.07
CA GLU A 91 -9.53 -1.57 3.51
C GLU A 91 -8.29 -0.79 3.98
N ILE A 92 -7.12 -1.09 3.40
CA ILE A 92 -5.86 -0.39 3.72
C ILE A 92 -5.96 1.09 3.36
N SER A 93 -6.50 1.40 2.17
CA SER A 93 -6.69 2.78 1.72
C SER A 93 -7.61 3.54 2.67
N GLY A 94 -8.75 2.96 3.04
CA GLY A 94 -9.68 3.55 4.00
C GLY A 94 -9.04 3.79 5.36
N LEU A 95 -8.32 2.79 5.89
CA LEU A 95 -7.67 2.88 7.19
C LEU A 95 -6.58 3.98 7.23
N VAL A 96 -5.73 4.03 6.19
CA VAL A 96 -4.66 5.05 6.09
C VAL A 96 -5.26 6.45 6.02
N HIS A 97 -6.34 6.61 5.26
CA HIS A 97 -7.06 7.88 5.12
C HIS A 97 -7.71 8.31 6.46
N GLU A 98 -8.40 7.40 7.14
CA GLU A 98 -9.03 7.64 8.45
C GLU A 98 -8.00 8.03 9.52
N MET A 99 -6.84 7.40 9.49
CA MET A 99 -5.75 7.70 10.43
C MET A 99 -5.05 9.04 10.14
N GLY A 100 -5.17 9.62 8.95
CA GLY A 100 -4.51 10.85 8.53
C GLY A 100 -2.98 10.78 8.59
N VAL A 101 -2.40 9.58 8.45
CA VAL A 101 -0.95 9.35 8.54
C VAL A 101 -0.32 9.37 7.16
N THR A 102 0.73 10.16 6.99
CA THR A 102 1.54 10.12 5.76
C THR A 102 2.08 8.72 5.54
N THR A 103 1.79 8.14 4.37
CA THR A 103 2.17 6.77 4.05
C THR A 103 3.00 6.72 2.77
N VAL A 104 4.12 6.02 2.82
CA VAL A 104 4.88 5.61 1.63
C VAL A 104 4.59 4.15 1.38
N TYR A 105 3.99 3.85 0.24
CA TYR A 105 3.56 2.52 -0.17
C TYR A 105 4.36 2.08 -1.39
N VAL A 106 5.19 1.05 -1.25
CA VAL A 106 5.95 0.46 -2.35
C VAL A 106 5.19 -0.73 -2.90
N THR A 107 4.98 -0.76 -4.21
CA THR A 107 4.33 -1.87 -4.92
C THR A 107 4.84 -1.99 -6.35
N HIS A 108 4.75 -3.18 -6.91
CA HIS A 108 4.90 -3.43 -8.34
C HIS A 108 3.55 -3.55 -9.06
N ASP A 109 2.43 -3.52 -8.33
CA ASP A 109 1.07 -3.55 -8.88
C ASP A 109 0.61 -2.12 -9.22
N GLN A 110 0.43 -1.86 -10.51
CA GLN A 110 0.00 -0.54 -11.01
C GLN A 110 -1.38 -0.15 -10.50
N ALA A 111 -2.30 -1.13 -10.37
CA ALA A 111 -3.64 -0.86 -9.89
C ALA A 111 -3.62 -0.41 -8.41
N GLU A 112 -2.73 -0.96 -7.58
CA GLU A 112 -2.52 -0.47 -6.22
C GLU A 112 -2.05 0.98 -6.23
N ALA A 113 -0.99 1.29 -6.98
CA ALA A 113 -0.43 2.64 -7.05
C ALA A 113 -1.45 3.67 -7.55
N LEU A 114 -2.19 3.35 -8.63
CA LEU A 114 -3.11 4.29 -9.26
C LEU A 114 -4.44 4.48 -8.50
N THR A 115 -4.83 3.52 -7.65
CA THR A 115 -6.13 3.58 -6.95
C THR A 115 -6.05 4.00 -5.49
N MET A 116 -4.89 3.84 -4.85
CA MET A 116 -4.73 4.11 -3.42
C MET A 116 -3.99 5.41 -3.11
N ALA A 117 -3.11 5.86 -4.01
CA ALA A 117 -2.20 6.94 -3.71
C ALA A 117 -2.74 8.31 -4.13
N ASP A 118 -2.45 9.35 -3.32
CA ASP A 118 -2.63 10.76 -3.69
C ASP A 118 -1.57 11.19 -4.71
N ARG A 119 -0.37 10.61 -4.61
CA ARG A 119 0.75 10.84 -5.54
C ARG A 119 1.48 9.54 -5.83
N VAL A 120 1.83 9.34 -7.09
CA VAL A 120 2.59 8.18 -7.58
C VAL A 120 3.97 8.63 -8.02
N ALA A 121 5.00 7.88 -7.61
CA ALA A 121 6.37 8.03 -8.08
C ALA A 121 6.79 6.77 -8.85
N ILE A 122 7.15 6.92 -10.12
CA ILE A 122 7.60 5.80 -10.96
C ILE A 122 9.11 5.75 -10.99
N MET A 123 9.65 4.62 -10.57
CA MET A 123 11.08 4.38 -10.49
C MET A 123 11.54 3.38 -11.55
N ARG A 124 12.73 3.60 -12.12
CA ARG A 124 13.41 2.64 -12.99
C ARG A 124 14.89 2.58 -12.64
N LYS A 125 15.38 1.41 -12.25
CA LYS A 125 16.81 1.19 -11.91
C LYS A 125 17.34 2.23 -10.90
N GLY A 126 16.55 2.54 -9.86
CA GLY A 126 16.92 3.51 -8.84
C GLY A 126 16.75 4.98 -9.22
N VAL A 127 16.28 5.28 -10.46
CA VAL A 127 16.09 6.65 -10.94
C VAL A 127 14.60 6.97 -11.04
N LEU A 128 14.20 8.12 -10.48
CA LEU A 128 12.83 8.64 -10.61
C LEU A 128 12.56 9.00 -12.08
N GLN A 129 11.50 8.44 -12.65
CA GLN A 129 11.08 8.66 -14.04
C GLN A 129 9.95 9.68 -14.14
N ASP A 130 9.04 9.67 -13.18
CA ASP A 130 7.89 10.55 -13.11
C ASP A 130 7.34 10.62 -11.70
N VAL A 131 6.65 11.73 -11.34
CA VAL A 131 5.93 11.89 -10.08
C VAL A 131 4.79 12.88 -10.22
N GLY A 132 3.59 12.47 -9.83
CA GLY A 132 2.39 13.31 -9.91
C GLY A 132 1.19 12.60 -9.29
N THR A 133 0.02 13.19 -9.45
CA THR A 133 -1.23 12.47 -9.15
C THR A 133 -1.41 11.29 -10.11
N PRO A 134 -2.16 10.24 -9.75
CA PRO A 134 -2.45 9.12 -10.66
C PRO A 134 -2.94 9.57 -12.03
N THR A 135 -3.84 10.55 -12.08
CA THR A 135 -4.40 11.10 -13.33
C THR A 135 -3.35 11.80 -14.18
N GLU A 136 -2.44 12.58 -13.57
CA GLU A 136 -1.36 13.27 -14.30
C GLU A 136 -0.38 12.28 -14.90
N VAL A 137 0.15 11.35 -14.08
CA VAL A 137 1.16 10.38 -14.50
C VAL A 137 0.62 9.44 -15.57
N TYR A 138 -0.67 9.06 -15.48
CA TYR A 138 -1.33 8.24 -16.50
C TYR A 138 -1.66 9.02 -17.77
N GLY A 139 -2.21 10.23 -17.64
CA GLY A 139 -2.69 11.03 -18.79
C GLY A 139 -1.60 11.82 -19.52
N ARG A 140 -0.49 12.13 -18.85
CA ARG A 140 0.63 12.91 -19.41
C ARG A 140 1.98 12.36 -18.93
N PRO A 141 2.32 11.11 -19.29
CA PRO A 141 3.55 10.48 -18.84
C PRO A 141 4.78 11.26 -19.30
N ALA A 142 5.72 11.52 -18.38
CA ALA A 142 6.91 12.31 -18.65
C ALA A 142 7.91 11.62 -19.60
N THR A 143 7.86 10.29 -19.72
CA THR A 143 8.77 9.49 -20.55
C THR A 143 8.05 8.39 -21.30
N LEU A 144 8.61 7.92 -22.43
CA LEU A 144 8.12 6.73 -23.14
C LEU A 144 8.10 5.49 -22.22
N TYR A 145 9.04 5.41 -21.28
CA TYR A 145 9.04 4.31 -20.32
C TYR A 145 7.79 4.33 -19.44
N VAL A 146 7.42 5.48 -18.91
CA VAL A 146 6.22 5.66 -18.08
C VAL A 146 4.97 5.31 -18.89
N ALA A 147 4.86 5.84 -20.13
CA ALA A 147 3.75 5.54 -21.04
C ALA A 147 3.60 4.04 -21.33
N ALA A 148 4.72 3.35 -21.60
CA ALA A 148 4.72 1.91 -21.86
C ALA A 148 4.53 1.05 -20.63
N PHE A 149 4.92 1.56 -19.45
CA PHE A 149 4.82 0.84 -18.19
C PHE A 149 3.43 0.87 -17.62
N LEU A 150 2.74 2.02 -17.68
CA LEU A 150 1.41 2.20 -17.12
C LEU A 150 0.30 1.72 -18.05
N GLY A 151 -0.72 1.13 -17.44
CA GLY A 151 -1.97 0.76 -18.10
C GLY A 151 -2.12 -0.74 -18.38
N SER A 152 -3.39 -1.16 -18.41
CA SER A 152 -3.81 -2.50 -18.78
C SER A 152 -5.09 -2.37 -19.64
N PRO A 153 -5.00 -2.58 -20.97
CA PRO A 153 -3.81 -2.93 -21.75
C PRO A 153 -2.76 -1.81 -21.79
N ARG A 154 -1.50 -2.19 -22.11
CA ARG A 154 -0.41 -1.23 -22.27
C ARG A 154 -0.64 -0.31 -23.46
N MET A 155 -0.13 0.91 -23.39
CA MET A 155 -0.14 1.86 -24.50
C MET A 155 0.62 1.31 -25.72
N ASN A 156 0.05 1.48 -26.91
CA ASN A 156 0.75 1.18 -28.15
C ASN A 156 1.75 2.30 -28.44
N LEU A 157 3.00 1.91 -28.69
CA LEU A 157 4.07 2.82 -29.14
C LEU A 157 4.38 2.54 -30.59
N LEU A 158 4.26 3.56 -31.44
CA LEU A 158 4.53 3.47 -32.87
C LEU A 158 5.67 4.45 -33.22
N GLU A 159 6.65 3.98 -33.98
CA GLU A 159 7.64 4.86 -34.60
C GLU A 159 7.02 5.47 -35.85
N ALA A 160 6.98 6.79 -35.92
CA ALA A 160 6.44 7.51 -37.07
C ALA A 160 7.20 8.80 -37.30
N GLN A 161 7.24 9.23 -38.57
CA GLN A 161 7.67 10.58 -38.91
C GLN A 161 6.49 11.53 -38.84
N VAL A 162 6.66 12.67 -38.15
CA VAL A 162 5.61 13.66 -38.04
C VAL A 162 5.88 14.78 -39.04
N TYR A 163 4.90 15.03 -39.89
CA TYR A 163 4.93 16.15 -40.85
C TYR A 163 3.87 17.18 -40.48
N VAL A 164 4.18 18.45 -40.71
CA VAL A 164 3.19 19.54 -40.60
C VAL A 164 2.52 19.71 -41.97
N HIS A 165 1.23 19.50 -42.03
CA HIS A 165 0.42 19.71 -43.22
C HIS A 165 -0.78 20.59 -42.86
N LEU A 166 -0.89 21.76 -43.52
CA LEU A 166 -1.96 22.74 -43.29
C LEU A 166 -2.15 23.07 -41.78
N ASP A 167 -1.06 23.37 -41.09
CA ASP A 167 -0.99 23.65 -39.66
C ASP A 167 -1.46 22.49 -38.73
N ARG A 168 -1.54 21.27 -39.25
CA ARG A 168 -1.84 20.03 -38.52
C ARG A 168 -0.64 19.09 -38.53
N HIS A 169 -0.43 18.44 -37.40
CA HIS A 169 0.58 17.36 -37.30
C HIS A 169 -0.02 16.06 -37.80
N VAL A 170 0.60 15.46 -38.81
CA VAL A 170 0.20 14.16 -39.39
C VAL A 170 1.35 13.18 -39.19
N ALA A 171 1.06 12.01 -38.62
CA ALA A 171 2.01 10.90 -38.50
C ALA A 171 1.82 9.94 -39.70
N LEU A 172 2.92 9.59 -40.38
CA LEU A 172 2.95 8.61 -41.46
C LEU A 172 3.86 7.45 -41.08
#